data_894edcc91aa11f2cdced694247626071
#
_entry.id   894edcc91aa11f2cdced694247626071
#
_cell.length_a   1.000
_cell.length_b   1.000
_cell.length_c   1.000
_cell.angle_alpha   90.00
_cell.angle_beta   90.00
_cell.angle_gamma   90.00
#
_symmetry.space_group_name_H-M   'P 1'
#
loop_
_entity.id
_entity.type
_entity.pdbx_description
1 polymer ?
#
loop_
_entity_poly.entity_id
_entity_poly.type
_entity_poly.pdbx_seq_one_letter_code
_entity_poly.pdbx_strand_id
1 'polypeptide(L)'
;MPHHTLFLIALLVALQGCQLWGEPVRGARPPAATFGEYRAIERGLEIRVGDRIHYAQARLGLTPDSTRITITDEADRLMVEMRYGQGRLNVRRTPYLPPEVSADDLIADLQLALWPLERLRAGLTPGWTLAADDEGRILRFNGVTESRVDYQSDEPSSRPLPVYNARHDYLLILSPADPGA
;
A
#
# COMPACT_ATOMS: atom_id res chain seq x y z
N MET A 1 13.46 42.92 44.99
CA MET A 1 12.81 41.63 44.76
C MET A 1 12.52 41.39 43.28
N PRO A 2 13.51 41.17 42.37
CA PRO A 2 13.24 40.88 40.97
C PRO A 2 13.62 39.47 40.49
N HIS A 3 14.03 38.57 41.41
CA HIS A 3 14.58 37.27 40.99
C HIS A 3 13.52 36.19 40.74
N HIS A 4 12.31 36.32 41.22
CA HIS A 4 11.23 35.35 41.05
C HIS A 4 10.52 35.43 39.71
N THR A 5 10.50 36.60 39.06
CA THR A 5 9.85 36.83 37.76
C THR A 5 10.66 36.20 36.61
N LEU A 6 11.98 36.18 36.71
CA LEU A 6 12.86 35.57 35.67
C LEU A 6 12.75 34.04 35.62
N PHE A 7 12.53 33.42 36.79
CA PHE A 7 12.39 31.96 36.89
C PHE A 7 11.06 31.45 36.27
N LEU A 8 10.00 32.23 36.40
CA LEU A 8 8.69 31.88 35.85
C LEU A 8 8.66 31.98 34.32
N ILE A 9 9.38 32.94 33.74
CA ILE A 9 9.48 33.09 32.27
C ILE A 9 10.31 31.96 31.67
N ALA A 10 11.40 31.52 32.33
CA ALA A 10 12.22 30.40 31.87
C ALA A 10 11.45 29.05 31.89
N LEU A 11 10.57 28.84 32.86
CA LEU A 11 9.75 27.63 32.97
C LEU A 11 8.65 27.57 31.88
N LEU A 12 8.07 28.71 31.49
CA LEU A 12 7.05 28.79 30.44
C LEU A 12 7.64 28.52 29.02
N VAL A 13 8.88 28.88 28.77
CA VAL A 13 9.54 28.62 27.49
C VAL A 13 9.92 27.13 27.36
N ALA A 14 10.23 26.45 28.47
CA ALA A 14 10.56 25.02 28.45
C ALA A 14 9.34 24.12 28.17
N LEU A 15 8.11 24.58 28.45
CA LEU A 15 6.88 23.83 28.16
C LEU A 15 6.39 23.95 26.72
N GLN A 16 6.88 24.91 25.94
CA GLN A 16 6.51 25.06 24.53
C GLN A 16 7.39 24.23 23.57
N GLY A 17 8.47 23.61 24.07
CA GLY A 17 9.40 22.80 23.28
C GLY A 17 8.91 21.40 22.89
N CYS A 18 7.79 20.91 23.44
CA CYS A 18 7.34 19.53 23.26
C CYS A 18 6.25 19.32 22.18
N GLN A 19 5.86 20.35 21.44
CA GLN A 19 4.78 20.22 20.44
C GLN A 19 5.26 20.29 18.97
N LEU A 20 6.56 20.19 18.70
CA LEU A 20 7.10 20.19 17.33
C LEU A 20 7.40 18.79 16.77
N TRP A 21 6.88 17.75 17.38
CA TRP A 21 6.84 16.44 16.73
C TRP A 21 5.53 16.37 15.93
N GLY A 22 5.45 17.17 14.87
CA GLY A 22 4.43 16.97 13.85
C GLY A 22 4.53 15.53 13.36
N GLU A 23 3.40 14.86 13.18
CA GLU A 23 3.41 13.55 12.52
C GLU A 23 4.29 13.63 11.28
N PRO A 24 5.19 12.66 11.08
CA PRO A 24 6.07 12.68 9.92
C PRO A 24 5.18 12.80 8.67
N VAL A 25 5.39 13.86 7.88
CA VAL A 25 4.66 14.06 6.63
C VAL A 25 4.89 12.82 5.79
N ARG A 26 3.88 11.95 5.71
CA ARG A 26 3.95 10.72 4.92
C ARG A 26 4.04 11.12 3.45
N GLY A 27 5.12 10.71 2.79
CA GLY A 27 5.33 10.97 1.38
C GLY A 27 4.24 10.34 0.50
N ALA A 28 4.01 10.92 -0.68
CA ALA A 28 3.22 10.24 -1.69
C ALA A 28 3.85 8.86 -1.99
N ARG A 29 3.02 7.83 -2.15
CA ARG A 29 3.51 6.50 -2.54
C ARG A 29 4.27 6.58 -3.85
N PRO A 30 5.26 5.69 -4.08
CA PRO A 30 5.93 5.60 -5.37
C PRO A 30 4.90 5.44 -6.50
N PRO A 31 5.13 6.05 -7.65
CA PRO A 31 4.20 5.92 -8.78
C PRO A 31 4.07 4.46 -9.20
N ALA A 32 2.90 4.13 -9.76
CA ALA A 32 2.66 2.82 -10.32
C ALA A 32 3.75 2.49 -11.37
N ALA A 33 4.21 1.26 -11.36
CA ALA A 33 5.17 0.74 -12.33
C ALA A 33 4.48 -0.19 -13.33
N THR A 34 4.98 -0.26 -14.57
CA THR A 34 4.56 -1.31 -15.50
C THR A 34 5.18 -2.65 -15.08
N PHE A 35 4.49 -3.75 -15.36
CA PHE A 35 5.00 -5.09 -15.02
C PHE A 35 6.20 -5.49 -15.91
N GLY A 36 6.23 -5.00 -17.14
CA GLY A 36 7.33 -5.20 -18.08
C GLY A 36 7.16 -6.38 -19.02
N GLU A 37 6.10 -7.16 -18.89
CA GLU A 37 5.78 -8.30 -19.77
C GLU A 37 4.27 -8.45 -19.95
N TYR A 38 3.85 -9.25 -20.92
CA TYR A 38 2.45 -9.62 -21.11
C TYR A 38 2.06 -10.67 -20.07
N ARG A 39 1.08 -10.35 -19.23
CA ARG A 39 0.56 -11.26 -18.24
C ARG A 39 -0.88 -10.94 -17.86
N ALA A 40 -1.67 -11.96 -17.63
CA ALA A 40 -2.96 -11.86 -16.96
C ALA A 40 -2.85 -12.53 -15.58
N ILE A 41 -3.32 -11.85 -14.55
CA ILE A 41 -3.32 -12.36 -13.18
C ILE A 41 -4.72 -12.17 -12.61
N GLU A 42 -5.27 -13.22 -12.01
CA GLU A 42 -6.48 -13.14 -11.23
C GLU A 42 -6.18 -13.56 -9.78
N ARG A 43 -6.77 -12.84 -8.81
CA ARG A 43 -6.61 -13.09 -7.38
C ARG A 43 -7.91 -12.84 -6.65
N GLY A 44 -8.26 -13.74 -5.75
CA GLY A 44 -9.19 -13.44 -4.69
C GLY A 44 -8.56 -12.45 -3.71
N LEU A 45 -9.33 -11.51 -3.22
CA LEU A 45 -8.92 -10.53 -2.22
C LEU A 45 -9.81 -10.64 -1.00
N GLU A 46 -9.18 -10.64 0.17
CA GLU A 46 -9.84 -10.42 1.43
C GLU A 46 -9.24 -9.14 2.05
N ILE A 47 -10.08 -8.12 2.23
CA ILE A 47 -9.68 -6.82 2.79
C ILE A 47 -10.25 -6.73 4.20
N ARG A 48 -9.38 -6.72 5.20
CA ARG A 48 -9.76 -6.59 6.62
C ARG A 48 -9.46 -5.18 7.11
N VAL A 49 -10.50 -4.51 7.62
CA VAL A 49 -10.40 -3.17 8.20
C VAL A 49 -11.09 -3.19 9.57
N GLY A 50 -10.32 -3.13 10.64
CA GLY A 50 -10.84 -3.41 11.99
C GLY A 50 -11.50 -4.80 12.03
N ASP A 51 -12.74 -4.86 12.51
CA ASP A 51 -13.53 -6.11 12.61
C ASP A 51 -14.29 -6.48 11.32
N ARG A 52 -14.16 -5.67 10.25
CA ARG A 52 -14.90 -5.89 8.98
C ARG A 52 -14.03 -6.61 7.98
N ILE A 53 -14.66 -7.55 7.27
CA ILE A 53 -14.04 -8.30 6.17
C ILE A 53 -14.84 -8.03 4.90
N HIS A 54 -14.12 -7.70 3.82
CA HIS A 54 -14.67 -7.49 2.49
C HIS A 54 -13.97 -8.43 1.52
N TYR A 55 -14.75 -9.22 0.79
CA TYR A 55 -14.24 -10.10 -0.26
C TYR A 55 -14.37 -9.44 -1.61
N ALA A 56 -13.37 -9.64 -2.45
CA ALA A 56 -13.30 -9.05 -3.77
C ALA A 56 -12.50 -9.94 -4.73
N GLN A 57 -12.55 -9.61 -6.02
CA GLN A 57 -11.76 -10.22 -7.08
C GLN A 57 -10.92 -9.16 -7.76
N ALA A 58 -9.62 -9.41 -7.92
CA ALA A 58 -8.71 -8.57 -8.69
C ALA A 58 -8.35 -9.24 -10.01
N ARG A 59 -8.55 -8.51 -11.12
CA ARG A 59 -8.11 -8.90 -12.46
C ARG A 59 -7.07 -7.90 -12.93
N LEU A 60 -5.88 -8.39 -13.28
CA LEU A 60 -4.76 -7.59 -13.72
C LEU A 60 -4.42 -7.96 -15.17
N GLY A 61 -4.56 -7.01 -16.08
CA GLY A 61 -4.08 -7.09 -17.47
C GLY A 61 -2.78 -6.30 -17.59
N LEU A 62 -1.68 -6.98 -17.87
CA LEU A 62 -0.34 -6.43 -17.85
C LEU A 62 0.25 -6.52 -19.26
N THR A 63 0.90 -5.44 -19.69
CA THR A 63 1.70 -5.39 -20.90
C THR A 63 3.05 -4.74 -20.58
N PRO A 64 4.04 -4.79 -21.48
CA PRO A 64 5.31 -4.10 -21.25
C PRO A 64 5.15 -2.62 -20.91
N ASP A 65 4.16 -1.94 -21.50
CA ASP A 65 4.00 -0.49 -21.46
C ASP A 65 2.78 -0.02 -20.65
N SER A 66 1.92 -0.95 -20.22
CA SER A 66 0.70 -0.60 -19.52
C SER A 66 0.29 -1.63 -18.47
N THR A 67 -0.49 -1.17 -17.52
CA THR A 67 -1.09 -1.99 -16.47
C THR A 67 -2.55 -1.58 -16.31
N ARG A 68 -3.45 -2.56 -16.30
CA ARG A 68 -4.84 -2.38 -15.94
C ARG A 68 -5.18 -3.28 -14.75
N ILE A 69 -5.73 -2.71 -13.70
CA ILE A 69 -6.24 -3.45 -12.54
C ILE A 69 -7.72 -3.14 -12.42
N THR A 70 -8.54 -4.17 -12.27
CA THR A 70 -9.96 -4.06 -11.99
C THR A 70 -10.25 -4.88 -10.74
N ILE A 71 -10.87 -4.26 -9.74
CA ILE A 71 -11.27 -4.91 -8.50
C ILE A 71 -12.79 -4.81 -8.40
N THR A 72 -13.46 -5.96 -8.25
CA THR A 72 -14.90 -6.07 -8.08
C THR A 72 -15.21 -6.78 -6.77
N ASP A 73 -16.38 -6.49 -6.17
CA ASP A 73 -16.86 -7.25 -5.01
C ASP A 73 -17.50 -8.58 -5.45
N GLU A 74 -18.04 -9.35 -4.49
CA GLU A 74 -18.71 -10.65 -4.73
C GLU A 74 -19.96 -10.55 -5.60
N ALA A 75 -20.52 -9.36 -5.77
CA ALA A 75 -21.66 -9.10 -6.65
C ALA A 75 -21.22 -8.50 -8.01
N ASP A 76 -19.95 -8.66 -8.40
CA ASP A 76 -19.33 -8.09 -9.61
C ASP A 76 -19.42 -6.56 -9.71
N ARG A 77 -19.67 -5.84 -8.60
CA ARG A 77 -19.72 -4.39 -8.61
C ARG A 77 -18.30 -3.83 -8.55
N LEU A 78 -18.03 -2.91 -9.45
CA LEU A 78 -16.71 -2.26 -9.51
C LEU A 78 -16.41 -1.53 -8.20
N MET A 79 -15.28 -1.86 -7.55
CA MET A 79 -14.72 -1.16 -6.40
C MET A 79 -13.65 -0.17 -6.83
N VAL A 80 -12.69 -0.64 -7.65
CA VAL A 80 -11.57 0.16 -8.16
C VAL A 80 -11.24 -0.27 -9.59
N GLU A 81 -10.97 0.72 -10.44
CA GLU A 81 -10.30 0.51 -11.71
C GLU A 81 -9.05 1.39 -11.76
N MET A 82 -7.91 0.81 -12.08
CA MET A 82 -6.67 1.52 -12.37
C MET A 82 -6.23 1.25 -13.80
N ARG A 83 -5.73 2.30 -14.46
CA ARG A 83 -4.99 2.20 -15.72
C ARG A 83 -3.72 3.03 -15.61
N TYR A 84 -2.58 2.39 -15.84
CA TYR A 84 -1.29 3.03 -15.90
C TYR A 84 -0.64 2.76 -17.25
N GLY A 85 -0.15 3.78 -17.91
CA GLY A 85 0.56 3.69 -19.19
C GLY A 85 1.02 5.06 -19.66
N GLN A 86 2.10 5.11 -20.43
CA GLN A 86 2.68 6.37 -20.94
C GLN A 86 2.94 7.41 -19.84
N GLY A 87 3.36 6.96 -18.65
CA GLY A 87 3.60 7.84 -17.49
C GLY A 87 2.35 8.44 -16.85
N ARG A 88 1.14 8.02 -17.24
CA ARG A 88 -0.13 8.52 -16.70
C ARG A 88 -0.82 7.44 -15.89
N LEU A 89 -1.22 7.81 -14.68
CA LEU A 89 -2.03 7.00 -13.79
C LEU A 89 -3.46 7.55 -13.76
N ASN A 90 -4.45 6.69 -14.04
CA ASN A 90 -5.86 6.98 -13.87
C ASN A 90 -6.42 5.98 -12.88
N VAL A 91 -7.01 6.46 -11.79
CA VAL A 91 -7.67 5.64 -10.78
C VAL A 91 -9.12 6.07 -10.68
N ARG A 92 -10.03 5.11 -10.80
CA ARG A 92 -11.46 5.27 -10.59
C ARG A 92 -11.86 4.47 -9.35
N ARG A 93 -12.21 5.18 -8.27
CA ARG A 93 -12.79 4.63 -7.06
C ARG A 93 -14.31 4.71 -7.12
N THR A 94 -15.00 3.71 -6.57
CA THR A 94 -16.46 3.72 -6.41
C THR A 94 -16.85 3.66 -4.93
N PRO A 95 -18.11 3.90 -4.57
CA PRO A 95 -18.59 3.80 -3.18
C PRO A 95 -18.54 2.37 -2.60
N TYR A 96 -18.32 1.35 -3.41
CA TYR A 96 -18.21 -0.05 -2.94
C TYR A 96 -16.86 -0.39 -2.30
N LEU A 97 -15.83 0.41 -2.54
CA LEU A 97 -14.58 0.29 -1.79
C LEU A 97 -14.78 0.87 -0.38
N PRO A 98 -14.39 0.15 0.69
CA PRO A 98 -14.47 0.66 2.06
C PRO A 98 -13.82 2.05 2.18
N PRO A 99 -14.45 3.00 2.88
CA PRO A 99 -13.96 4.39 2.93
C PRO A 99 -12.56 4.53 3.56
N GLU A 100 -12.20 3.59 4.42
CA GLU A 100 -10.88 3.54 5.09
C GLU A 100 -9.77 3.08 4.16
N VAL A 101 -10.11 2.43 3.04
CA VAL A 101 -9.14 1.90 2.08
C VAL A 101 -8.91 2.92 0.96
N SER A 102 -7.69 3.41 0.85
CA SER A 102 -7.28 4.24 -0.28
C SER A 102 -7.12 3.37 -1.54
N ALA A 103 -7.71 3.80 -2.66
CA ALA A 103 -7.55 3.10 -3.93
C ALA A 103 -6.08 3.06 -4.39
N ASP A 104 -5.35 4.15 -4.19
CA ASP A 104 -3.94 4.26 -4.58
C ASP A 104 -3.06 3.34 -3.73
N ASP A 105 -3.35 3.24 -2.42
CA ASP A 105 -2.61 2.35 -1.52
C ASP A 105 -2.93 0.88 -1.79
N LEU A 106 -4.19 0.53 -2.03
CA LEU A 106 -4.58 -0.83 -2.41
C LEU A 106 -3.85 -1.30 -3.67
N ILE A 107 -3.76 -0.43 -4.68
CA ILE A 107 -3.04 -0.71 -5.92
C ILE A 107 -1.53 -0.86 -5.65
N ALA A 108 -0.95 0.03 -4.84
CA ALA A 108 0.46 -0.04 -4.50
C ALA A 108 0.79 -1.31 -3.70
N ASP A 109 -0.11 -1.77 -2.84
CA ASP A 109 0.03 -3.02 -2.08
C ASP A 109 -0.06 -4.26 -2.99
N LEU A 110 -0.97 -4.25 -3.98
CA LEU A 110 -1.01 -5.28 -5.02
C LEU A 110 0.30 -5.33 -5.81
N GLN A 111 0.85 -4.16 -6.17
CA GLN A 111 2.13 -4.09 -6.86
C GLN A 111 3.28 -4.59 -5.96
N LEU A 112 3.30 -4.20 -4.69
CA LEU A 112 4.31 -4.66 -3.73
C LEU A 112 4.33 -6.18 -3.62
N ALA A 113 3.15 -6.82 -3.64
CA ALA A 113 3.02 -8.27 -3.56
C ALA A 113 3.41 -9.00 -4.86
N LEU A 114 3.02 -8.46 -6.02
CA LEU A 114 2.99 -9.22 -7.27
C LEU A 114 4.08 -8.82 -8.29
N TRP A 115 4.61 -7.56 -8.23
CA TRP A 115 5.56 -7.08 -9.24
C TRP A 115 6.97 -7.63 -9.03
N PRO A 116 7.74 -7.77 -10.12
CA PRO A 116 9.16 -8.06 -10.02
C PRO A 116 9.87 -6.99 -9.17
N LEU A 117 10.76 -7.44 -8.28
CA LEU A 117 11.45 -6.57 -7.32
C LEU A 117 12.18 -5.41 -7.99
N GLU A 118 12.84 -5.69 -9.12
CA GLU A 118 13.61 -4.69 -9.86
C GLU A 118 12.71 -3.58 -10.46
N ARG A 119 11.48 -3.92 -10.84
CA ARG A 119 10.50 -2.94 -11.32
C ARG A 119 10.02 -2.02 -10.20
N LEU A 120 9.83 -2.57 -9.01
CA LEU A 120 9.48 -1.78 -7.83
C LEU A 120 10.62 -0.85 -7.44
N ARG A 121 11.86 -1.37 -7.39
CA ARG A 121 13.05 -0.57 -7.04
C ARG A 121 13.29 0.58 -8.00
N ALA A 122 13.11 0.36 -9.28
CA ALA A 122 13.27 1.40 -10.32
C ALA A 122 12.26 2.55 -10.18
N GLY A 123 11.11 2.32 -9.55
CA GLY A 123 10.07 3.34 -9.33
C GLY A 123 10.21 4.09 -8.01
N LEU A 124 11.17 3.75 -7.13
CA LEU A 124 11.31 4.40 -5.84
C LEU A 124 11.79 5.84 -5.99
N THR A 125 11.16 6.74 -5.24
CA THR A 125 11.55 8.16 -5.12
C THR A 125 12.29 8.40 -3.81
N PRO A 126 12.97 9.55 -3.63
CA PRO A 126 13.70 9.87 -2.41
C PRO A 126 12.87 9.67 -1.14
N GLY A 127 13.48 9.11 -0.11
CA GLY A 127 12.83 8.75 1.16
C GLY A 127 12.24 7.34 1.18
N TRP A 128 11.96 6.73 0.02
CA TRP A 128 11.44 5.37 -0.05
C TRP A 128 12.55 4.33 -0.13
N THR A 129 12.38 3.24 0.61
CA THR A 129 13.27 2.06 0.56
C THR A 129 12.44 0.79 0.50
N LEU A 130 12.96 -0.21 -0.22
CA LEU A 130 12.34 -1.53 -0.36
C LEU A 130 13.36 -2.59 0.03
N ALA A 131 13.15 -3.23 1.18
CA ALA A 131 13.83 -4.44 1.59
C ALA A 131 13.07 -5.66 1.09
N ALA A 132 13.79 -6.69 0.69
CA ALA A 132 13.22 -7.98 0.28
C ALA A 132 14.19 -9.09 0.61
N ASP A 133 13.65 -10.17 1.16
CA ASP A 133 14.32 -11.42 1.49
C ASP A 133 13.38 -12.61 1.25
N ASP A 134 13.75 -13.79 1.72
CA ASP A 134 12.95 -15.01 1.55
C ASP A 134 11.66 -14.99 2.42
N GLU A 135 11.60 -14.14 3.44
CA GLU A 135 10.45 -14.00 4.32
C GLU A 135 9.43 -13.00 3.79
N GLY A 136 9.84 -12.07 2.90
CA GLY A 136 8.90 -11.10 2.35
C GLY A 136 9.51 -9.82 1.80
N ARG A 137 8.64 -8.78 1.75
CA ARG A 137 9.01 -7.44 1.29
C ARG A 137 8.53 -6.40 2.28
N ILE A 138 9.36 -5.39 2.53
CA ILE A 138 8.99 -4.28 3.40
C ILE A 138 9.28 -2.97 2.68
N LEU A 139 8.21 -2.19 2.48
CA LEU A 139 8.29 -0.83 1.94
C LEU A 139 8.32 0.17 3.10
N ARG A 140 9.31 1.07 3.10
CA ARG A 140 9.48 2.09 4.14
C ARG A 140 9.58 3.48 3.53
N PHE A 141 9.08 4.48 4.25
CA PHE A 141 9.33 5.89 3.97
C PHE A 141 10.08 6.53 5.14
N ASN A 142 11.25 7.10 4.89
CA ASN A 142 12.14 7.68 5.91
C ASN A 142 12.37 6.73 7.10
N GLY A 143 12.53 5.43 6.84
CA GLY A 143 12.74 4.39 7.84
C GLY A 143 11.46 3.85 8.50
N VAL A 144 10.31 4.49 8.31
CA VAL A 144 9.02 4.03 8.85
C VAL A 144 8.40 3.02 7.91
N THR A 145 7.96 1.86 8.42
CA THR A 145 7.26 0.85 7.62
C THR A 145 5.89 1.37 7.18
N GLU A 146 5.65 1.35 5.89
CA GLU A 146 4.39 1.74 5.26
C GLU A 146 3.55 0.54 4.83
N SER A 147 4.22 -0.49 4.28
CA SER A 147 3.58 -1.77 3.94
C SER A 147 4.56 -2.93 4.04
N ARG A 148 4.02 -4.11 4.32
CA ARG A 148 4.77 -5.36 4.40
C ARG A 148 3.99 -6.48 3.71
N VAL A 149 4.71 -7.30 2.95
CA VAL A 149 4.21 -8.57 2.38
C VAL A 149 4.96 -9.69 3.07
N ASP A 150 4.25 -10.70 3.59
CA ASP A 150 4.86 -11.88 4.19
C ASP A 150 4.72 -13.08 3.25
N TYR A 151 5.85 -13.68 2.88
CA TYR A 151 5.90 -14.92 2.11
C TYR A 151 5.91 -16.10 3.09
N GLN A 152 4.80 -16.83 3.14
CA GLN A 152 4.67 -17.96 4.08
C GLN A 152 5.30 -19.27 3.57
N SER A 153 5.91 -19.26 2.38
CA SER A 153 6.58 -20.45 1.79
C SER A 153 7.34 -20.12 0.51
N ASP A 154 8.18 -21.07 0.08
CA ASP A 154 9.00 -21.02 -1.13
C ASP A 154 8.19 -20.94 -2.45
N GLU A 155 6.85 -21.15 -2.44
CA GLU A 155 5.95 -21.01 -3.60
C GLU A 155 4.85 -19.96 -3.36
N PRO A 156 5.12 -18.67 -3.65
CA PRO A 156 4.14 -17.59 -3.47
C PRO A 156 2.88 -17.71 -4.35
N SER A 157 2.93 -18.50 -5.41
CA SER A 157 1.83 -18.63 -6.38
C SER A 157 0.64 -19.45 -5.90
N SER A 158 0.85 -20.36 -4.94
CA SER A 158 -0.13 -21.35 -4.51
C SER A 158 -0.77 -21.08 -3.15
N ARG A 159 -0.30 -20.08 -2.41
CA ARG A 159 -0.78 -19.77 -1.05
C ARG A 159 -1.27 -18.32 -0.95
N PRO A 160 -2.13 -18.03 0.04
CA PRO A 160 -2.51 -16.66 0.35
C PRO A 160 -1.29 -15.81 0.71
N LEU A 161 -1.21 -14.60 0.15
CA LEU A 161 -0.17 -13.61 0.44
C LEU A 161 -0.76 -12.50 1.30
N PRO A 162 -0.46 -12.43 2.59
CA PRO A 162 -0.86 -11.31 3.43
C PRO A 162 0.00 -10.08 3.15
N VAL A 163 -0.67 -8.95 2.96
CA VAL A 163 -0.08 -7.62 2.83
C VAL A 163 -0.64 -6.72 3.92
N TYR A 164 0.18 -6.37 4.87
CA TYR A 164 -0.19 -5.42 5.91
C TYR A 164 0.13 -3.99 5.48
N ASN A 165 -0.88 -3.14 5.48
CA ASN A 165 -0.74 -1.70 5.23
C ASN A 165 -0.72 -0.97 6.57
N ALA A 166 0.48 -0.58 7.03
CA ALA A 166 0.66 0.14 8.29
C ALA A 166 0.22 1.62 8.20
N ARG A 167 0.06 2.15 6.98
CA ARG A 167 -0.35 3.54 6.75
C ARG A 167 -1.83 3.76 7.06
N HIS A 168 -2.67 2.80 6.71
CA HIS A 168 -4.13 2.87 6.84
C HIS A 168 -4.71 1.77 7.72
N ASP A 169 -3.85 0.99 8.37
CA ASP A 169 -4.20 -0.08 9.31
C ASP A 169 -5.21 -1.07 8.73
N TYR A 170 -4.89 -1.63 7.56
CA TYR A 170 -5.66 -2.72 6.99
C TYR A 170 -4.77 -3.90 6.59
N LEU A 171 -5.36 -5.08 6.54
CA LEU A 171 -4.74 -6.30 6.03
C LEU A 171 -5.43 -6.70 4.72
N LEU A 172 -4.63 -6.88 3.67
CA LEU A 172 -5.04 -7.44 2.39
C LEU A 172 -4.49 -8.85 2.29
N ILE A 173 -5.33 -9.84 2.01
CA ILE A 173 -4.90 -11.22 1.74
C ILE A 173 -5.21 -11.53 0.29
N LEU A 174 -4.17 -11.84 -0.49
CA LEU A 174 -4.30 -12.25 -1.88
C LEU A 174 -4.28 -13.77 -1.97
N SER A 175 -5.35 -14.35 -2.44
CA SER A 175 -5.46 -15.80 -2.69
C SER A 175 -5.35 -16.09 -4.19
N PRO A 176 -4.88 -17.28 -4.60
CA PRO A 176 -5.05 -17.75 -5.97
C PRO A 176 -6.52 -17.63 -6.39
N ALA A 177 -6.78 -17.33 -7.67
CA ALA A 177 -8.14 -17.37 -8.16
C ALA A 177 -8.71 -18.79 -7.99
N ASP A 178 -9.96 -18.88 -7.58
CA ASP A 178 -10.65 -20.17 -7.54
C ASP A 178 -10.84 -20.66 -9.00
N PRO A 179 -10.29 -21.80 -9.40
CA PRO A 179 -10.42 -22.30 -10.76
C PRO A 179 -11.85 -22.70 -11.15
N GLY A 180 -12.82 -22.58 -10.24
CA GLY A 180 -14.22 -22.95 -10.40
C GLY A 180 -15.24 -21.81 -10.25
N ALA A 181 -14.79 -20.56 -10.16
CA ALA A 181 -15.70 -19.40 -10.06
C ALA A 181 -16.04 -18.81 -11.42
#